data_f277e072da0f3bf2653d67e24d90ba79
#
_entry.id   f277e072da0f3bf2653d67e24d90ba79
#
_cell.length_a   1.000
_cell.length_b   1.000
_cell.length_c   1.000
_cell.angle_alpha   90.00
_cell.angle_beta   90.00
_cell.angle_gamma   90.00
#
_symmetry.space_group_name_H-M   'P 1'
#
loop_
_entity.id
_entity.type
_entity.pdbx_description
1 polymer ?
#
loop_
_entity_poly.entity_id
_entity_poly.type
_entity_poly.pdbx_seq_one_letter_code
_entity_poly.pdbx_strand_id
1 'polypeptide(L)'
;VFQVFDKGTAYWTAEGGTHFVSGEIFKAYGQAGYERGSLGYPISDEYSTDSGRIQEFQGGVITSSTSGTYTLRYGTGIANAFREIGGVKVVGLPRTSETHSGKGVYQVFDNGTAYWTPQGGTHFVRAGIFNAYGSKGYERGFLGFPVSDEYSAGSGRAQEFEGGVIAWSAGAGTYVLRYGTGIANAYRDLGGARFLGVATTAETPSGKGVFQVFDKGTAYWSATSGSHFVRGEIFA
;
A
#
# COMPACT_ATOMS: atom_id res chain seq x y z
N VAL A 1 -32.58 11.28 13.92
CA VAL A 1 -33.28 12.58 13.72
C VAL A 1 -32.32 13.53 13.03
N PHE A 2 -32.83 14.42 12.19
CA PHE A 2 -31.99 15.48 11.57
C PHE A 2 -32.75 16.80 11.50
N GLN A 3 -32.02 17.91 11.40
CA GLN A 3 -32.54 19.24 11.15
C GLN A 3 -31.68 19.94 10.10
N VAL A 4 -32.36 20.51 9.10
CA VAL A 4 -31.74 21.22 7.98
C VAL A 4 -31.53 22.70 8.35
N PHE A 5 -30.37 23.24 7.97
CA PHE A 5 -29.98 24.64 8.08
C PHE A 5 -29.50 25.16 6.73
N ASP A 6 -29.35 26.46 6.59
CA ASP A 6 -28.90 27.09 5.33
C ASP A 6 -27.56 26.59 4.81
N LYS A 7 -26.66 26.18 5.72
CA LYS A 7 -25.27 25.76 5.39
C LYS A 7 -24.99 24.27 5.56
N GLY A 8 -25.99 23.44 5.85
CA GLY A 8 -25.82 22.01 6.05
C GLY A 8 -26.92 21.41 6.91
N THR A 9 -26.68 20.22 7.41
CA THR A 9 -27.66 19.47 8.21
C THR A 9 -27.03 18.91 9.47
N ALA A 10 -27.69 19.10 10.60
CA ALA A 10 -27.34 18.43 11.87
C ALA A 10 -28.05 17.09 11.94
N TYR A 11 -27.33 16.05 12.26
CA TYR A 11 -27.82 14.68 12.48
C TYR A 11 -27.58 14.27 13.92
N TRP A 12 -28.58 13.67 14.54
CA TRP A 12 -28.49 13.14 15.90
C TRP A 12 -28.84 11.65 15.96
N THR A 13 -28.01 10.91 16.71
CA THR A 13 -28.29 9.52 17.12
C THR A 13 -28.02 9.37 18.61
N ALA A 14 -28.68 8.40 19.25
CA ALA A 14 -28.49 8.17 20.69
C ALA A 14 -27.05 7.72 21.01
N GLU A 15 -26.41 7.00 20.09
CA GLU A 15 -25.07 6.45 20.28
C GLU A 15 -23.97 7.42 19.88
N GLY A 16 -24.14 8.17 18.79
CA GLY A 16 -23.12 9.04 18.21
C GLY A 16 -23.23 10.51 18.64
N GLY A 17 -24.36 10.93 19.22
CA GLY A 17 -24.61 12.35 19.52
C GLY A 17 -25.04 13.16 18.31
N THR A 18 -24.74 14.45 18.31
CA THR A 18 -25.09 15.39 17.23
C THR A 18 -23.86 15.76 16.43
N HIS A 19 -23.94 15.58 15.09
CA HIS A 19 -22.89 15.93 14.16
C HIS A 19 -23.45 16.77 13.01
N PHE A 20 -22.68 17.77 12.58
CA PHE A 20 -23.06 18.67 11.49
C PHE A 20 -22.32 18.30 10.21
N VAL A 21 -23.05 18.16 9.10
CA VAL A 21 -22.49 17.84 7.79
C VAL A 21 -22.72 19.02 6.85
N SER A 22 -21.67 19.53 6.19
CA SER A 22 -21.75 20.73 5.36
C SER A 22 -20.85 20.67 4.12
N GLY A 23 -20.94 21.68 3.27
CA GLY A 23 -20.04 21.91 2.15
C GLY A 23 -19.95 20.77 1.13
N GLU A 24 -18.75 20.49 0.64
CA GLU A 24 -18.52 19.43 -0.35
C GLU A 24 -18.75 18.03 0.24
N ILE A 25 -18.47 17.86 1.53
CA ILE A 25 -18.76 16.61 2.23
C ILE A 25 -20.28 16.35 2.24
N PHE A 26 -21.11 17.38 2.49
CA PHE A 26 -22.56 17.23 2.46
C PHE A 26 -23.08 16.86 1.05
N LYS A 27 -22.49 17.45 0.00
CA LYS A 27 -22.85 17.08 -1.38
C LYS A 27 -22.55 15.61 -1.68
N ALA A 28 -21.36 15.15 -1.31
CA ALA A 28 -20.96 13.76 -1.48
C ALA A 28 -21.80 12.80 -0.63
N TYR A 29 -22.16 13.21 0.58
CA TYR A 29 -23.07 12.47 1.45
C TYR A 29 -24.47 12.33 0.82
N GLY A 30 -24.97 13.38 0.17
CA GLY A 30 -26.22 13.33 -0.58
C GLY A 30 -26.17 12.35 -1.75
N GLN A 31 -25.06 12.33 -2.49
CA GLN A 31 -24.83 11.35 -3.58
C GLN A 31 -24.79 9.91 -3.06
N ALA A 32 -24.35 9.70 -1.83
CA ALA A 32 -24.35 8.41 -1.16
C ALA A 32 -25.72 8.02 -0.53
N GLY A 33 -26.75 8.87 -0.62
CA GLY A 33 -28.12 8.61 -0.14
C GLY A 33 -28.37 9.07 1.30
N TYR A 34 -27.55 9.99 1.81
CA TYR A 34 -27.62 10.50 3.19
C TYR A 34 -27.61 9.36 4.24
N GLU A 35 -28.32 9.55 5.37
CA GLU A 35 -28.39 8.58 6.47
C GLU A 35 -29.10 7.26 6.11
N ARG A 36 -29.81 7.25 4.99
CA ARG A 36 -30.46 6.02 4.47
C ARG A 36 -29.59 5.26 3.48
N GLY A 37 -28.51 5.89 3.05
CA GLY A 37 -27.51 5.27 2.15
C GLY A 37 -26.51 4.38 2.88
N SER A 38 -25.52 3.95 2.15
CA SER A 38 -24.49 3.01 2.63
C SER A 38 -23.57 3.58 3.72
N LEU A 39 -23.51 4.90 3.88
CA LEU A 39 -22.68 5.55 4.89
C LEU A 39 -23.38 5.60 6.26
N GLY A 40 -24.70 5.57 6.32
CA GLY A 40 -25.42 5.73 7.58
C GLY A 40 -25.24 7.15 8.17
N TYR A 41 -25.37 7.28 9.46
CA TYR A 41 -25.24 8.55 10.17
C TYR A 41 -23.78 8.99 10.32
N PRO A 42 -23.49 10.33 10.36
CA PRO A 42 -22.18 10.82 10.77
C PRO A 42 -21.90 10.44 12.24
N ILE A 43 -20.65 10.07 12.52
CA ILE A 43 -20.15 9.68 13.84
C ILE A 43 -19.03 10.58 14.34
N SER A 44 -18.63 11.58 13.55
CA SER A 44 -17.74 12.66 13.92
C SER A 44 -18.21 13.97 13.34
N ASP A 45 -17.73 15.09 13.86
CA ASP A 45 -17.73 16.35 13.12
C ASP A 45 -16.65 16.33 12.04
N GLU A 46 -16.75 17.22 11.07
CA GLU A 46 -15.73 17.45 10.07
C GLU A 46 -14.46 18.01 10.75
N TYR A 47 -13.30 17.41 10.47
CA TYR A 47 -12.01 17.86 10.99
C TYR A 47 -10.97 18.03 9.88
N SER A 48 -9.99 18.90 10.13
CA SER A 48 -8.92 19.20 9.20
C SER A 48 -7.77 18.20 9.33
N THR A 49 -7.10 17.96 8.21
CA THR A 49 -5.85 17.23 8.07
C THR A 49 -4.83 18.13 7.37
N ASP A 50 -3.58 17.69 7.23
CA ASP A 50 -2.54 18.46 6.53
C ASP A 50 -2.89 18.75 5.07
N SER A 51 -3.70 17.90 4.43
CA SER A 51 -3.99 17.96 3.00
C SER A 51 -5.46 18.21 2.65
N GLY A 52 -6.34 18.39 3.64
CA GLY A 52 -7.76 18.64 3.42
C GLY A 52 -8.61 18.38 4.66
N ARG A 53 -9.82 17.90 4.44
CA ARG A 53 -10.83 17.68 5.48
C ARG A 53 -11.43 16.28 5.37
N ILE A 54 -11.89 15.75 6.48
CA ILE A 54 -12.52 14.43 6.57
C ILE A 54 -13.65 14.43 7.57
N GLN A 55 -14.67 13.64 7.32
CA GLN A 55 -15.74 13.33 8.25
C GLN A 55 -16.04 11.84 8.24
N GLU A 56 -16.23 11.26 9.42
CA GLU A 56 -16.48 9.84 9.61
C GLU A 56 -17.99 9.57 9.73
N PHE A 57 -18.39 8.46 9.12
CA PHE A 57 -19.76 7.95 9.11
C PHE A 57 -19.75 6.49 9.56
N GLN A 58 -20.90 5.96 9.97
CA GLN A 58 -21.03 4.56 10.40
C GLN A 58 -20.48 3.56 9.36
N GLY A 59 -20.74 3.82 8.08
CA GLY A 59 -20.38 2.94 6.96
C GLY A 59 -19.20 3.42 6.12
N GLY A 60 -18.42 4.41 6.57
CA GLY A 60 -17.27 4.90 5.81
C GLY A 60 -16.80 6.28 6.21
N VAL A 61 -16.02 6.88 5.32
CA VAL A 61 -15.54 8.26 5.47
C VAL A 61 -15.74 9.04 4.17
N ILE A 62 -15.96 10.35 4.29
CA ILE A 62 -15.90 11.29 3.17
C ILE A 62 -14.73 12.24 3.43
N THR A 63 -13.91 12.43 2.41
CA THR A 63 -12.75 13.33 2.44
C THR A 63 -12.93 14.42 1.37
N SER A 64 -12.44 15.62 1.65
CA SER A 64 -12.46 16.76 0.72
C SER A 64 -11.10 17.45 0.73
N SER A 65 -10.52 17.65 -0.44
CA SER A 65 -9.22 18.27 -0.63
C SER A 65 -9.17 19.03 -1.95
N THR A 66 -8.04 19.64 -2.27
CA THR A 66 -7.79 20.25 -3.60
C THR A 66 -7.80 19.22 -4.74
N SER A 67 -7.58 17.94 -4.45
CA SER A 67 -7.67 16.85 -5.44
C SER A 67 -9.10 16.39 -5.72
N GLY A 68 -10.05 16.76 -4.87
CA GLY A 68 -11.46 16.39 -5.00
C GLY A 68 -12.07 15.90 -3.68
N THR A 69 -13.31 15.45 -3.79
CA THR A 69 -14.06 14.85 -2.69
C THR A 69 -14.27 13.38 -2.98
N TYR A 70 -13.84 12.51 -2.04
CA TYR A 70 -13.86 11.07 -2.21
C TYR A 70 -14.57 10.38 -1.04
N THR A 71 -15.32 9.34 -1.37
CA THR A 71 -16.01 8.50 -0.39
C THR A 71 -15.34 7.13 -0.34
N LEU A 72 -14.89 6.73 0.86
CA LEU A 72 -14.42 5.37 1.12
C LEU A 72 -15.51 4.64 1.93
N ARG A 73 -16.14 3.66 1.31
CA ARG A 73 -17.20 2.86 1.95
C ARG A 73 -16.60 1.62 2.58
N TYR A 74 -16.82 1.43 3.88
CA TYR A 74 -16.45 0.19 4.55
C TYR A 74 -17.21 -0.99 3.92
N GLY A 75 -16.58 -2.16 3.95
CA GLY A 75 -17.05 -3.34 3.21
C GLY A 75 -16.35 -3.53 1.85
N THR A 76 -15.57 -2.54 1.36
CA THR A 76 -14.66 -2.73 0.22
C THR A 76 -13.24 -2.99 0.71
N GLY A 77 -12.42 -3.66 -0.11
CA GLY A 77 -11.06 -4.07 0.29
C GLY A 77 -10.19 -2.88 0.70
N ILE A 78 -10.13 -1.83 -0.13
CA ILE A 78 -9.26 -0.67 0.14
C ILE A 78 -9.76 0.14 1.32
N ALA A 79 -11.07 0.39 1.44
CA ALA A 79 -11.60 1.19 2.55
C ALA A 79 -11.49 0.49 3.91
N ASN A 80 -11.64 -0.84 3.96
CA ASN A 80 -11.40 -1.61 5.18
C ASN A 80 -9.93 -1.54 5.58
N ALA A 81 -9.00 -1.78 4.65
CA ALA A 81 -7.59 -1.70 4.89
C ALA A 81 -7.14 -0.27 5.28
N PHE A 82 -7.72 0.76 4.67
CA PHE A 82 -7.51 2.16 5.08
C PHE A 82 -7.83 2.37 6.56
N ARG A 83 -8.99 1.89 7.02
CA ARG A 83 -9.38 1.98 8.44
C ARG A 83 -8.43 1.21 9.34
N GLU A 84 -8.10 -0.02 8.99
CA GLU A 84 -7.28 -0.94 9.79
C GLU A 84 -5.83 -0.46 9.97
N ILE A 85 -5.24 0.15 8.93
CA ILE A 85 -3.87 0.69 9.00
C ILE A 85 -3.74 2.00 9.80
N GLY A 86 -4.86 2.62 10.17
CA GLY A 86 -4.89 3.88 10.92
C GLY A 86 -5.34 5.10 10.09
N GLY A 87 -5.93 4.85 8.91
CA GLY A 87 -6.61 5.85 8.08
C GLY A 87 -5.70 7.00 7.64
N VAL A 88 -6.27 8.21 7.66
CA VAL A 88 -5.61 9.43 7.19
C VAL A 88 -4.26 9.71 7.88
N LYS A 89 -4.09 9.30 9.12
CA LYS A 89 -2.84 9.52 9.87
C LYS A 89 -1.64 8.77 9.29
N VAL A 90 -1.89 7.66 8.60
CA VAL A 90 -0.85 6.79 8.04
C VAL A 90 -0.70 6.99 6.53
N VAL A 91 -1.79 6.92 5.79
CA VAL A 91 -1.75 6.97 4.33
C VAL A 91 -2.15 8.31 3.73
N GLY A 92 -2.64 9.24 4.53
CA GLY A 92 -3.14 10.53 4.06
C GLY A 92 -4.51 10.43 3.41
N LEU A 93 -4.94 11.52 2.75
CA LEU A 93 -6.21 11.54 2.04
C LEU A 93 -6.11 10.85 0.67
N PRO A 94 -7.20 10.25 0.17
CA PRO A 94 -7.26 9.77 -1.21
C PRO A 94 -7.11 10.93 -2.21
N ARG A 95 -6.40 10.64 -3.29
CA ARG A 95 -6.16 11.55 -4.43
C ARG A 95 -6.93 11.14 -5.67
N THR A 96 -7.45 9.93 -5.70
CA THR A 96 -8.28 9.39 -6.78
C THR A 96 -9.43 8.57 -6.21
N SER A 97 -10.41 8.25 -7.04
CA SER A 97 -11.31 7.13 -6.78
C SER A 97 -10.61 5.80 -7.00
N GLU A 98 -11.21 4.70 -6.54
CA GLU A 98 -10.77 3.35 -6.91
C GLU A 98 -10.76 3.20 -8.44
N THR A 99 -9.67 2.68 -8.98
CA THR A 99 -9.47 2.51 -10.43
C THR A 99 -9.20 1.04 -10.74
N HIS A 100 -9.95 0.48 -11.66
CA HIS A 100 -9.73 -0.90 -12.12
C HIS A 100 -8.43 -1.04 -12.91
N SER A 101 -7.67 -2.09 -12.61
CA SER A 101 -6.47 -2.47 -13.34
C SER A 101 -6.35 -3.99 -13.40
N GLY A 102 -6.54 -4.56 -14.57
CA GLY A 102 -6.47 -6.01 -14.76
C GLY A 102 -7.43 -6.77 -13.81
N LYS A 103 -6.85 -7.61 -12.95
CA LYS A 103 -7.58 -8.45 -11.99
C LYS A 103 -7.90 -7.77 -10.65
N GLY A 104 -7.49 -6.52 -10.48
CA GLY A 104 -7.64 -5.81 -9.22
C GLY A 104 -8.03 -4.35 -9.38
N VAL A 105 -7.92 -3.62 -8.31
CA VAL A 105 -8.13 -2.17 -8.25
C VAL A 105 -6.99 -1.51 -7.49
N TYR A 106 -6.77 -0.23 -7.76
CA TYR A 106 -5.87 0.60 -6.96
C TYR A 106 -6.52 1.93 -6.62
N GLN A 107 -6.02 2.58 -5.57
CA GLN A 107 -6.40 3.93 -5.19
C GLN A 107 -5.17 4.68 -4.68
N VAL A 108 -4.96 5.88 -5.21
CA VAL A 108 -3.85 6.75 -4.82
C VAL A 108 -4.21 7.56 -3.59
N PHE A 109 -3.27 7.66 -2.64
CA PHE A 109 -3.35 8.46 -1.42
C PHE A 109 -2.15 9.42 -1.35
N ASP A 110 -2.15 10.33 -0.38
CA ASP A 110 -1.04 11.27 -0.18
C ASP A 110 0.30 10.57 0.00
N ASN A 111 0.31 9.48 0.76
CA ASN A 111 1.53 8.80 1.20
C ASN A 111 1.72 7.42 0.53
N GLY A 112 1.13 7.18 -0.63
CA GLY A 112 1.30 5.94 -1.38
C GLY A 112 0.08 5.51 -2.17
N THR A 113 0.06 4.26 -2.60
CA THR A 113 -1.05 3.69 -3.36
C THR A 113 -1.46 2.36 -2.74
N ALA A 114 -2.76 2.20 -2.52
CA ALA A 114 -3.37 0.93 -2.15
C ALA A 114 -3.67 0.12 -3.40
N TYR A 115 -3.36 -1.17 -3.35
CA TYR A 115 -3.68 -2.16 -4.39
C TYR A 115 -4.48 -3.29 -3.75
N TRP A 116 -5.56 -3.68 -4.39
CA TRP A 116 -6.39 -4.79 -3.95
C TRP A 116 -6.61 -5.81 -5.06
N THR A 117 -6.54 -7.09 -4.70
CA THR A 117 -6.98 -8.20 -5.55
C THR A 117 -7.81 -9.19 -4.75
N PRO A 118 -8.70 -9.98 -5.40
CA PRO A 118 -9.50 -10.99 -4.68
C PRO A 118 -8.66 -12.04 -3.94
N GLN A 119 -7.48 -12.37 -4.46
CA GLN A 119 -6.59 -13.40 -3.89
C GLN A 119 -5.59 -12.83 -2.89
N GLY A 120 -5.06 -11.63 -3.14
CA GLY A 120 -4.00 -11.02 -2.32
C GLY A 120 -4.51 -10.14 -1.18
N GLY A 121 -5.78 -9.69 -1.24
CA GLY A 121 -6.25 -8.65 -0.32
C GLY A 121 -5.75 -7.26 -0.70
N THR A 122 -5.65 -6.37 0.28
CA THR A 122 -5.19 -4.98 0.08
C THR A 122 -3.79 -4.78 0.66
N HIS A 123 -2.90 -4.21 -0.14
CA HIS A 123 -1.55 -3.85 0.27
C HIS A 123 -1.21 -2.41 -0.14
N PHE A 124 -0.54 -1.68 0.75
CA PHE A 124 -0.06 -0.32 0.48
C PHE A 124 1.39 -0.35 0.00
N VAL A 125 1.67 0.33 -1.12
CA VAL A 125 3.02 0.53 -1.64
C VAL A 125 3.40 1.98 -1.47
N ARG A 126 4.53 2.27 -0.80
CA ARG A 126 4.92 3.62 -0.36
C ARG A 126 6.38 3.96 -0.65
N ALA A 127 6.69 5.25 -0.61
CA ALA A 127 8.04 5.82 -0.61
C ALA A 127 8.98 5.23 -1.69
N GLY A 128 10.18 4.81 -1.29
CA GLY A 128 11.20 4.28 -2.19
C GLY A 128 10.79 3.00 -2.92
N ILE A 129 10.00 2.13 -2.27
CA ILE A 129 9.45 0.93 -2.90
C ILE A 129 8.47 1.31 -4.01
N PHE A 130 7.63 2.32 -3.80
CA PHE A 130 6.68 2.81 -4.81
C PHE A 130 7.41 3.35 -6.05
N ASN A 131 8.50 4.12 -5.87
CA ASN A 131 9.28 4.64 -6.99
C ASN A 131 9.93 3.52 -7.80
N ALA A 132 10.49 2.51 -7.14
CA ALA A 132 11.06 1.34 -7.80
C ALA A 132 9.99 0.52 -8.52
N TYR A 133 8.83 0.32 -7.90
CA TYR A 133 7.67 -0.34 -8.49
C TYR A 133 7.21 0.37 -9.76
N GLY A 134 7.11 1.71 -9.73
CA GLY A 134 6.77 2.53 -10.89
C GLY A 134 7.77 2.39 -12.03
N SER A 135 9.08 2.32 -11.73
CA SER A 135 10.10 2.09 -12.75
C SER A 135 9.99 0.73 -13.47
N LYS A 136 9.23 -0.20 -12.90
CA LYS A 136 8.97 -1.53 -13.45
C LYS A 136 7.56 -1.68 -14.04
N GLY A 137 6.80 -0.57 -14.17
CA GLY A 137 5.49 -0.54 -14.81
C GLY A 137 4.32 -0.84 -13.89
N TYR A 138 4.52 -0.70 -12.57
CA TYR A 138 3.49 -0.96 -11.55
C TYR A 138 2.90 -2.38 -11.67
N GLU A 139 1.60 -2.55 -11.39
CA GLU A 139 0.87 -3.83 -11.46
C GLU A 139 0.74 -4.40 -12.88
N ARG A 140 1.04 -3.59 -13.89
CA ARG A 140 1.06 -4.01 -15.32
C ARG A 140 2.43 -4.51 -15.76
N GLY A 141 3.46 -4.22 -14.96
CA GLY A 141 4.82 -4.72 -15.19
C GLY A 141 5.00 -6.15 -14.73
N PHE A 142 6.24 -6.66 -14.83
CA PHE A 142 6.55 -8.04 -14.46
C PHE A 142 6.35 -8.35 -12.98
N LEU A 143 6.35 -7.34 -12.11
CA LEU A 143 6.13 -7.53 -10.67
C LEU A 143 4.70 -7.92 -10.36
N GLY A 144 3.72 -7.49 -11.16
CA GLY A 144 2.32 -7.73 -10.84
C GLY A 144 1.87 -6.98 -9.59
N PHE A 145 0.81 -7.44 -8.96
CA PHE A 145 0.27 -6.83 -7.74
C PHE A 145 1.14 -7.13 -6.51
N PRO A 146 1.17 -6.23 -5.49
CA PRO A 146 1.77 -6.55 -4.19
C PRO A 146 0.98 -7.69 -3.52
N VAL A 147 1.69 -8.58 -2.84
CA VAL A 147 1.13 -9.73 -2.12
C VAL A 147 1.49 -9.73 -0.63
N SER A 148 2.18 -8.70 -0.18
CA SER A 148 2.45 -8.42 1.24
C SER A 148 2.43 -6.92 1.49
N ASP A 149 2.28 -6.53 2.76
CA ASP A 149 2.67 -5.20 3.19
C ASP A 149 4.19 -5.08 3.28
N GLU A 150 4.69 -3.84 3.34
CA GLU A 150 6.09 -3.55 3.59
C GLU A 150 6.48 -4.01 4.99
N TYR A 151 7.55 -4.79 5.12
CA TYR A 151 8.03 -5.34 6.39
C TYR A 151 9.53 -5.07 6.60
N SER A 152 9.97 -5.07 7.85
CA SER A 152 11.39 -4.91 8.20
C SER A 152 12.17 -6.17 7.87
N ALA A 153 13.34 -6.01 7.25
CA ALA A 153 14.19 -7.09 6.79
C ALA A 153 15.66 -6.68 6.84
N GLY A 154 16.45 -7.29 7.73
CA GLY A 154 17.87 -6.97 7.89
C GLY A 154 18.10 -5.48 8.18
N SER A 155 18.94 -4.84 7.39
CA SER A 155 19.28 -3.43 7.48
C SER A 155 18.22 -2.50 6.85
N GLY A 156 17.13 -3.05 6.32
CA GLY A 156 16.17 -2.30 5.54
C GLY A 156 14.74 -2.82 5.63
N ARG A 157 14.03 -2.66 4.52
CA ARG A 157 12.62 -3.04 4.37
C ARG A 157 12.42 -3.75 3.03
N ALA A 158 11.43 -4.62 2.97
CA ALA A 158 11.09 -5.32 1.75
C ALA A 158 9.56 -5.40 1.57
N GLN A 159 9.14 -5.60 0.33
CA GLN A 159 7.75 -5.87 -0.02
C GLN A 159 7.71 -6.90 -1.13
N GLU A 160 6.85 -7.91 -0.97
CA GLU A 160 6.65 -8.99 -1.93
C GLU A 160 5.59 -8.60 -2.97
N PHE A 161 5.87 -8.99 -4.20
CA PHE A 161 4.98 -8.86 -5.35
C PHE A 161 4.82 -10.24 -6.02
N GLU A 162 3.83 -10.41 -6.86
CA GLU A 162 3.59 -11.68 -7.56
C GLU A 162 4.81 -12.16 -8.36
N GLY A 163 5.52 -11.26 -9.00
CA GLY A 163 6.66 -11.54 -9.86
C GLY A 163 8.03 -11.20 -9.28
N GLY A 164 8.11 -10.85 -7.99
CA GLY A 164 9.40 -10.52 -7.38
C GLY A 164 9.31 -9.84 -6.03
N VAL A 165 10.44 -9.30 -5.60
CA VAL A 165 10.60 -8.56 -4.34
C VAL A 165 11.24 -7.22 -4.64
N ILE A 166 10.77 -6.18 -3.98
CA ILE A 166 11.48 -4.90 -3.88
C ILE A 166 12.04 -4.79 -2.47
N ALA A 167 13.35 -4.59 -2.35
CA ALA A 167 14.06 -4.38 -1.10
C ALA A 167 14.71 -2.99 -1.10
N TRP A 168 14.65 -2.31 0.04
CA TRP A 168 15.22 -0.99 0.24
C TRP A 168 15.99 -0.91 1.55
N SER A 169 17.14 -0.23 1.54
CA SER A 169 17.84 0.20 2.75
C SER A 169 18.44 1.59 2.58
N ALA A 170 18.64 2.30 3.69
CA ALA A 170 19.20 3.65 3.68
C ALA A 170 20.64 3.69 3.11
N GLY A 171 21.44 2.65 3.36
CA GLY A 171 22.84 2.59 2.93
C GLY A 171 23.04 2.10 1.50
N ALA A 172 22.16 1.23 0.99
CA ALA A 172 22.35 0.58 -0.30
C ALA A 172 21.32 1.01 -1.37
N GLY A 173 20.24 1.69 -0.97
CA GLY A 173 19.16 2.09 -1.88
C GLY A 173 18.14 0.99 -2.14
N THR A 174 17.59 0.94 -3.35
CA THR A 174 16.49 0.05 -3.71
C THR A 174 16.91 -0.94 -4.77
N TYR A 175 16.64 -2.23 -4.52
CA TYR A 175 16.90 -3.32 -5.46
C TYR A 175 15.64 -4.14 -5.71
N VAL A 176 15.50 -4.61 -6.95
CA VAL A 176 14.39 -5.42 -7.41
C VAL A 176 14.90 -6.79 -7.79
N LEU A 177 14.37 -7.83 -7.15
CA LEU A 177 14.64 -9.23 -7.47
C LEU A 177 13.45 -9.77 -8.25
N ARG A 178 13.68 -10.18 -9.49
CA ARG A 178 12.65 -10.75 -10.36
C ARG A 178 12.60 -12.26 -10.19
N TYR A 179 11.46 -12.81 -9.81
CA TYR A 179 11.25 -14.27 -9.81
C TYR A 179 11.38 -14.82 -11.24
N GLY A 180 11.84 -16.07 -11.33
CA GLY A 180 12.21 -16.68 -12.62
C GLY A 180 13.69 -16.55 -12.96
N THR A 181 14.49 -15.77 -12.20
CA THR A 181 15.96 -15.79 -12.29
C THR A 181 16.57 -16.68 -11.20
N GLY A 182 17.79 -17.19 -11.42
CA GLY A 182 18.41 -18.16 -10.50
C GLY A 182 18.56 -17.65 -9.08
N ILE A 183 19.14 -16.45 -8.90
CA ILE A 183 19.37 -15.86 -7.58
C ILE A 183 18.05 -15.51 -6.89
N ALA A 184 17.09 -14.88 -7.60
CA ALA A 184 15.83 -14.47 -7.01
C ALA A 184 14.94 -15.66 -6.62
N ASN A 185 14.96 -16.77 -7.38
CA ASN A 185 14.25 -17.99 -7.02
C ASN A 185 14.84 -18.61 -5.75
N ALA A 186 16.16 -18.76 -5.69
CA ALA A 186 16.82 -19.29 -4.50
C ALA A 186 16.63 -18.38 -3.28
N TYR A 187 16.66 -17.06 -3.45
CA TYR A 187 16.36 -16.10 -2.41
C TYR A 187 14.95 -16.33 -1.83
N ARG A 188 13.94 -16.47 -2.69
CA ARG A 188 12.56 -16.78 -2.27
C ARG A 188 12.47 -18.12 -1.54
N ASP A 189 13.04 -19.17 -2.11
CA ASP A 189 12.96 -20.54 -1.61
C ASP A 189 13.67 -20.70 -0.25
N LEU A 190 14.67 -19.86 0.03
CA LEU A 190 15.37 -19.78 1.32
C LEU A 190 14.68 -18.87 2.35
N GLY A 191 13.50 -18.34 2.07
CA GLY A 191 12.75 -17.49 3.01
C GLY A 191 12.94 -15.98 2.80
N GLY A 192 13.54 -15.58 1.68
CA GLY A 192 13.57 -14.19 1.22
C GLY A 192 14.30 -13.23 2.16
N ALA A 193 13.81 -11.99 2.20
CA ALA A 193 14.39 -10.91 3.00
C ALA A 193 14.42 -11.21 4.50
N ARG A 194 13.50 -12.02 5.01
CA ARG A 194 13.49 -12.40 6.44
C ARG A 194 14.71 -13.24 6.82
N PHE A 195 15.18 -14.10 5.91
CA PHE A 195 16.31 -15.00 6.14
C PHE A 195 17.66 -14.37 5.75
N LEU A 196 17.74 -13.77 4.56
CA LEU A 196 18.99 -13.24 4.00
C LEU A 196 19.19 -11.74 4.23
N GLY A 197 18.18 -11.04 4.70
CA GLY A 197 18.13 -9.58 4.73
C GLY A 197 17.81 -8.99 3.35
N VAL A 198 18.06 -7.72 3.19
CA VAL A 198 17.84 -7.02 1.91
C VAL A 198 19.05 -7.16 1.00
N ALA A 199 18.80 -7.06 -0.32
CA ALA A 199 19.89 -6.96 -1.28
C ALA A 199 20.62 -5.61 -1.09
N THR A 200 21.96 -5.65 -1.13
CA THR A 200 22.83 -4.47 -0.98
C THR A 200 23.58 -4.13 -2.26
N THR A 201 23.52 -5.00 -3.27
CA THR A 201 24.03 -4.74 -4.62
C THR A 201 23.01 -5.19 -5.66
N ALA A 202 23.19 -4.75 -6.90
CA ALA A 202 22.54 -5.39 -8.04
C ALA A 202 23.15 -6.77 -8.31
N GLU A 203 22.42 -7.63 -9.07
CA GLU A 203 22.99 -8.85 -9.63
C GLU A 203 24.16 -8.48 -10.55
N THR A 204 25.32 -9.10 -10.31
CA THR A 204 26.59 -8.75 -10.97
C THR A 204 27.16 -9.99 -11.69
N PRO A 205 27.54 -9.89 -12.97
CA PRO A 205 28.20 -10.97 -13.68
C PRO A 205 29.55 -11.35 -13.02
N SER A 206 29.83 -12.67 -12.96
CA SER A 206 31.07 -13.22 -12.44
C SER A 206 31.41 -14.53 -13.14
N GLY A 207 32.39 -14.52 -14.01
CA GLY A 207 32.81 -15.68 -14.81
C GLY A 207 31.65 -16.23 -15.66
N LYS A 208 31.24 -17.48 -15.41
CA LYS A 208 30.13 -18.16 -16.11
C LYS A 208 28.79 -18.02 -15.38
N GLY A 209 28.73 -17.18 -14.34
CA GLY A 209 27.54 -17.00 -13.50
C GLY A 209 27.32 -15.55 -13.11
N VAL A 210 26.55 -15.38 -12.07
CA VAL A 210 26.22 -14.09 -11.47
C VAL A 210 26.27 -14.22 -9.94
N PHE A 211 26.46 -13.10 -9.25
CA PHE A 211 26.30 -13.02 -7.81
C PHE A 211 25.52 -11.77 -7.39
N GLN A 212 24.98 -11.81 -6.18
CA GLN A 212 24.33 -10.67 -5.55
C GLN A 212 24.60 -10.69 -4.04
N VAL A 213 24.97 -9.55 -3.49
CA VAL A 213 25.25 -9.38 -2.06
C VAL A 213 23.96 -8.99 -1.33
N PHE A 214 23.77 -9.60 -0.16
CA PHE A 214 22.70 -9.36 0.80
C PHE A 214 23.29 -9.05 2.17
N ASP A 215 22.48 -8.54 3.10
CA ASP A 215 22.95 -8.22 4.46
C ASP A 215 23.69 -9.37 5.17
N LYS A 216 23.25 -10.61 4.93
CA LYS A 216 23.72 -11.78 5.67
C LYS A 216 24.57 -12.72 4.83
N GLY A 217 25.00 -12.31 3.63
CA GLY A 217 25.87 -13.12 2.78
C GLY A 217 25.71 -12.81 1.30
N THR A 218 26.28 -13.67 0.46
CA THR A 218 26.28 -13.52 -0.99
C THR A 218 25.64 -14.73 -1.66
N ALA A 219 24.72 -14.47 -2.57
CA ALA A 219 24.18 -15.49 -3.47
C ALA A 219 25.02 -15.56 -4.74
N TYR A 220 25.30 -16.77 -5.18
CA TYR A 220 25.96 -17.10 -6.45
C TYR A 220 25.03 -18.00 -7.26
N TRP A 221 24.98 -17.78 -8.55
CA TRP A 221 24.25 -18.64 -9.47
C TRP A 221 25.04 -18.89 -10.74
N SER A 222 25.00 -20.12 -11.24
CA SER A 222 25.45 -20.47 -12.60
C SER A 222 24.51 -21.52 -13.21
N ALA A 223 24.49 -21.61 -14.52
CA ALA A 223 23.68 -22.61 -15.24
C ALA A 223 24.09 -24.06 -14.91
N THR A 224 25.35 -24.26 -14.51
CA THR A 224 25.91 -25.60 -14.21
C THR A 224 25.72 -26.05 -12.77
N SER A 225 25.84 -25.10 -11.80
CA SER A 225 25.82 -25.45 -10.37
C SER A 225 24.53 -25.03 -9.65
N GLY A 226 23.66 -24.25 -10.34
CA GLY A 226 22.50 -23.68 -9.68
C GLY A 226 22.85 -22.52 -8.75
N SER A 227 22.02 -22.30 -7.71
CA SER A 227 22.15 -21.22 -6.74
C SER A 227 22.79 -21.70 -5.44
N HIS A 228 23.75 -20.95 -4.93
CA HIS A 228 24.45 -21.22 -3.67
C HIS A 228 24.55 -19.95 -2.83
N PHE A 229 24.44 -20.07 -1.51
CA PHE A 229 24.63 -18.99 -0.56
C PHE A 229 25.87 -19.19 0.29
N VAL A 230 26.69 -18.16 0.40
CA VAL A 230 27.83 -18.08 1.29
C VAL A 230 27.55 -17.04 2.36
N ARG A 231 27.63 -17.41 3.63
CA ARG A 231 27.36 -16.55 4.78
C ARG A 231 28.25 -16.92 5.99
N GLY A 232 28.28 -16.02 6.98
CA GLY A 232 29.05 -16.22 8.20
C GLY A 232 30.56 -16.15 7.99
N GLU A 233 31.32 -16.88 8.75
CA GLU A 233 32.77 -16.87 8.73
C GLU A 233 33.39 -17.35 7.39
N ILE A 234 32.64 -18.07 6.58
CA ILE A 234 33.07 -18.49 5.23
C ILE A 234 33.10 -17.32 4.26
N PHE A 235 32.44 -16.21 4.62
CA PHE A 235 32.32 -15.02 3.79
C PHE A 235 33.40 -13.97 4.11
N ALA A 236 34.05 -14.03 5.29
CA ALA A 236 35.02 -13.06 5.78
C ALA A 236 36.40 -13.22 5.09
#